data_b50198ea25a1095df1d938ac6d44ff9f
#
_entry.id   b50198ea25a1095df1d938ac6d44ff9f
#
_cell.length_a   1.000
_cell.length_b   1.000
_cell.length_c   1.000
_cell.angle_alpha   90.00
_cell.angle_beta   90.00
_cell.angle_gamma   90.00
#
_symmetry.space_group_name_H-M   'P 1'
#
loop_
_entity.id
_entity.type
_entity.pdbx_description
1 polymer ?
#
loop_
_entity_poly.entity_id
_entity_poly.type
_entity_poly.pdbx_seq_one_letter_code
_entity_poly.pdbx_strand_id
1 'polypeptide(L)'
;MAYTKYSLTPASNNAAPPDGAPEGMLPSAVNDTMRDMMSQIRDCGDGIRGGTYTMTAPVITGGSITGVTFASIVITGGSITGITDLAVADGGTGASTLTGVLKGNGASAFTAATAGTDYVAPATATTFTALQTFNGTSALGALKTININEPATISATASTGTINFDVTTQSVLYYTTNASGNFTLNFRASSGTSLNTLLATGDSICVSFLCTNGATAYYNSAVQVDGSSVTPKYQGGTAWTSGNASSIDTYNFVIVKTGSAAFTILTSQTKFA
;
A
#
# COMPACT_ATOMS: atom_id res chain seq x y z
N MET A 1 54.18 7.39 27.50
CA MET A 1 55.45 6.70 27.77
C MET A 1 55.41 5.31 27.18
N ALA A 2 56.38 4.91 26.39
CA ALA A 2 56.38 3.55 25.84
C ALA A 2 56.90 2.60 26.93
N TYR A 3 56.21 1.51 27.17
CA TYR A 3 56.63 0.40 28.02
C TYR A 3 57.84 -0.36 27.46
N THR A 4 58.72 0.33 26.76
CA THR A 4 59.92 -0.25 26.10
C THR A 4 61.15 -0.19 26.94
N LYS A 5 61.02 0.35 28.16
CA LYS A 5 62.16 0.47 29.07
C LYS A 5 62.64 -0.88 29.53
N TYR A 6 61.77 -1.82 29.79
CA TYR A 6 62.13 -3.18 30.20
C TYR A 6 61.84 -4.19 29.09
N SER A 7 62.75 -5.10 28.88
CA SER A 7 62.64 -6.22 27.97
C SER A 7 61.71 -7.29 28.53
N LEU A 8 60.95 -7.97 27.65
CA LEU A 8 60.21 -9.18 28.01
C LEU A 8 61.14 -10.36 28.40
N THR A 9 62.38 -10.31 27.98
CA THR A 9 63.40 -11.30 28.39
C THR A 9 64.11 -10.82 29.65
N PRO A 10 63.93 -11.48 30.80
CA PRO A 10 64.51 -10.99 32.07
C PRO A 10 66.04 -10.70 32.03
N ALA A 11 66.78 -11.57 31.40
CA ALA A 11 68.27 -11.41 31.29
C ALA A 11 68.65 -10.15 30.47
N SER A 12 67.74 -9.57 29.67
CA SER A 12 68.02 -8.36 28.92
C SER A 12 67.74 -7.07 29.70
N ASN A 13 67.27 -7.14 30.92
CA ASN A 13 67.04 -6.02 31.84
C ASN A 13 68.19 -5.76 32.76
N ASN A 14 69.42 -6.00 32.30
CA ASN A 14 70.62 -5.92 33.06
C ASN A 14 71.34 -4.56 32.98
N ALA A 15 70.65 -3.51 32.62
CA ALA A 15 71.14 -2.15 32.61
C ALA A 15 71.32 -1.62 34.06
N ALA A 16 72.11 -0.56 34.25
CA ALA A 16 72.23 0.09 35.54
C ALA A 16 70.91 0.73 35.99
N PRO A 17 70.62 0.81 37.30
CA PRO A 17 69.43 1.49 37.80
C PRO A 17 69.36 2.96 37.35
N PRO A 18 68.19 3.49 37.08
CA PRO A 18 66.85 2.90 37.23
C PRO A 18 66.36 2.11 35.99
N ASP A 19 67.19 1.89 34.98
CA ASP A 19 66.81 1.33 33.68
C ASP A 19 66.87 -0.20 33.62
N GLY A 20 67.35 -0.83 34.65
CA GLY A 20 67.47 -2.29 34.80
C GLY A 20 67.83 -2.69 36.22
N ALA A 21 68.08 -4.01 36.39
CA ALA A 21 68.40 -4.61 37.64
C ALA A 21 69.58 -5.64 37.44
N PRO A 22 70.81 -5.19 37.34
CA PRO A 22 71.94 -6.10 37.14
C PRO A 22 72.17 -6.98 38.37
N GLU A 23 72.79 -8.18 38.17
CA GLU A 23 73.15 -9.04 39.25
C GLU A 23 74.24 -8.37 40.13
N GLY A 24 74.18 -8.59 41.46
CA GLY A 24 75.09 -7.99 42.43
C GLY A 24 74.77 -6.54 42.78
N MET A 25 73.61 -6.01 42.46
CA MET A 25 73.20 -4.68 42.88
C MET A 25 73.25 -4.48 44.37
N LEU A 26 73.63 -3.28 44.80
CA LEU A 26 73.54 -2.88 46.20
C LEU A 26 72.04 -2.85 46.62
N PRO A 27 71.65 -3.17 47.87
CA PRO A 27 70.27 -3.17 48.32
C PRO A 27 69.55 -1.84 48.11
N SER A 28 70.20 -0.71 48.16
CA SER A 28 69.71 0.61 47.90
C SER A 28 69.29 0.75 46.40
N ALA A 29 70.12 0.26 45.50
CA ALA A 29 69.86 0.29 44.07
C ALA A 29 68.70 -0.64 43.66
N VAL A 30 68.60 -1.80 44.31
CA VAL A 30 67.41 -2.69 44.16
C VAL A 30 66.13 -1.97 44.56
N ASN A 31 66.16 -1.28 45.71
CA ASN A 31 64.99 -0.54 46.18
C ASN A 31 64.61 0.57 45.23
N ASP A 32 65.51 1.31 44.65
CA ASP A 32 65.25 2.38 43.70
C ASP A 32 64.63 1.83 42.36
N THR A 33 65.22 0.71 41.88
CA THR A 33 64.66 0.03 40.70
C THR A 33 63.24 -0.45 40.93
N MET A 34 63.00 -1.06 42.09
CA MET A 34 61.61 -1.50 42.44
C MET A 34 60.62 -0.34 42.55
N ARG A 35 61.06 0.80 43.13
CA ARG A 35 60.22 1.99 43.21
C ARG A 35 59.88 2.55 41.83
N ASP A 36 60.83 2.56 40.91
CA ASP A 36 60.66 3.01 39.55
C ASP A 36 59.70 2.06 38.80
N MET A 37 59.84 0.76 38.91
CA MET A 37 58.93 -0.23 38.35
C MET A 37 57.53 -0.07 38.92
N MET A 38 57.38 0.09 40.23
CA MET A 38 56.08 0.31 40.87
C MET A 38 55.41 1.59 40.38
N SER A 39 56.20 2.67 40.21
CA SER A 39 55.68 3.94 39.64
C SER A 39 55.20 3.77 38.22
N GLN A 40 55.91 3.07 37.36
CA GLN A 40 55.55 2.83 35.96
C GLN A 40 54.35 1.92 35.84
N ILE A 41 54.25 0.87 36.68
CA ILE A 41 53.06 0.02 36.72
C ILE A 41 51.83 0.83 37.12
N ARG A 42 51.98 1.70 38.12
CA ARG A 42 50.88 2.58 38.52
C ARG A 42 50.50 3.56 37.43
N ASP A 43 51.48 4.22 36.82
CA ASP A 43 51.23 5.17 35.71
C ASP A 43 50.49 4.49 34.55
N CYS A 44 50.85 3.24 34.21
CA CYS A 44 50.16 2.44 33.25
C CYS A 44 48.69 2.20 33.66
N GLY A 45 48.48 1.72 34.88
CA GLY A 45 47.15 1.44 35.38
C GLY A 45 46.26 2.70 35.42
N ASP A 46 46.85 3.81 35.87
CA ASP A 46 46.14 5.09 35.91
C ASP A 46 45.90 5.66 34.49
N GLY A 47 46.84 5.51 33.58
CA GLY A 47 46.71 5.92 32.20
C GLY A 47 45.64 5.13 31.42
N ILE A 48 45.58 3.82 31.63
CA ILE A 48 44.50 2.98 31.05
C ILE A 48 43.16 3.37 31.67
N ARG A 49 43.08 3.52 32.98
CA ARG A 49 41.85 3.90 33.68
C ARG A 49 41.40 5.33 33.33
N GLY A 50 42.33 6.24 33.19
CA GLY A 50 42.08 7.62 32.83
C GLY A 50 41.91 7.89 31.34
N GLY A 51 42.02 6.86 30.49
CA GLY A 51 41.92 6.99 29.02
C GLY A 51 43.09 7.73 28.36
N THR A 52 44.22 7.86 29.06
CA THR A 52 45.43 8.56 28.57
C THR A 52 46.27 7.72 27.62
N TYR A 53 46.15 6.40 27.72
CA TYR A 53 46.86 5.47 26.83
C TYR A 53 45.98 4.95 25.71
N THR A 54 46.45 5.06 24.50
CA THR A 54 45.82 4.46 23.33
C THR A 54 46.25 3.01 23.19
N MET A 55 45.34 2.08 23.23
CA MET A 55 45.61 0.68 22.90
C MET A 55 45.46 0.49 21.38
N THR A 56 46.57 0.15 20.73
CA THR A 56 46.55 -0.17 19.29
C THR A 56 46.25 -1.66 19.13
N ALA A 57 45.18 -1.99 18.40
CA ALA A 57 44.70 -3.34 18.11
C ALA A 57 44.53 -4.24 19.36
N PRO A 58 43.74 -3.84 20.38
CA PRO A 58 43.45 -4.70 21.51
C PRO A 58 42.65 -5.93 21.04
N VAL A 59 43.08 -7.13 21.40
CA VAL A 59 42.37 -8.38 21.17
C VAL A 59 41.68 -8.76 22.48
N ILE A 60 40.36 -8.78 22.48
CA ILE A 60 39.57 -9.22 23.64
C ILE A 60 39.00 -10.60 23.31
N THR A 61 39.61 -11.65 23.91
CA THR A 61 39.24 -13.06 23.67
C THR A 61 38.33 -13.61 24.74
N GLY A 62 37.29 -12.91 25.10
CA GLY A 62 36.30 -13.28 26.10
C GLY A 62 36.06 -12.17 27.12
N GLY A 63 34.94 -12.28 27.83
CA GLY A 63 34.53 -11.25 28.79
C GLY A 63 33.57 -10.22 28.17
N SER A 64 33.19 -9.24 29.00
CA SER A 64 32.29 -8.14 28.59
C SER A 64 33.03 -6.80 28.70
N ILE A 65 32.75 -5.89 27.76
CA ILE A 65 33.15 -4.50 27.84
C ILE A 65 31.94 -3.73 28.31
N THR A 66 31.97 -3.20 29.54
CA THR A 66 30.86 -2.45 30.12
C THR A 66 31.27 -1.00 30.37
N GLY A 67 30.34 -0.06 30.25
CA GLY A 67 30.56 1.36 30.52
C GLY A 67 31.46 2.07 29.51
N VAL A 68 31.60 1.53 28.29
CA VAL A 68 32.44 2.13 27.23
C VAL A 68 31.53 2.76 26.19
N THR A 69 31.77 4.01 25.83
CA THR A 69 31.17 4.67 24.69
C THR A 69 32.09 4.57 23.49
N PHE A 70 31.59 3.97 22.40
CA PHE A 70 32.35 3.92 21.15
C PHE A 70 31.87 5.05 20.25
N ALA A 71 32.74 5.90 19.79
CA ALA A 71 32.41 6.98 18.86
C ALA A 71 32.12 6.44 17.44
N SER A 72 32.74 5.31 17.10
CA SER A 72 32.54 4.64 15.82
C SER A 72 32.89 3.16 15.96
N ILE A 73 32.00 2.26 15.57
CA ILE A 73 32.23 0.83 15.51
C ILE A 73 32.07 0.38 14.06
N VAL A 74 33.11 -0.27 13.51
CA VAL A 74 33.02 -0.95 12.22
C VAL A 74 33.09 -2.45 12.49
N ILE A 75 31.98 -3.15 12.17
CA ILE A 75 31.91 -4.60 12.31
C ILE A 75 32.04 -5.21 10.93
N THR A 76 33.19 -5.83 10.64
CA THR A 76 33.49 -6.38 9.32
C THR A 76 33.11 -7.86 9.18
N GLY A 77 32.58 -8.48 10.22
CA GLY A 77 32.10 -9.87 10.20
C GLY A 77 31.56 -10.30 11.56
N GLY A 78 30.91 -11.45 11.60
CA GLY A 78 30.29 -11.99 12.81
C GLY A 78 28.80 -11.61 12.94
N SER A 79 28.19 -11.93 14.10
CA SER A 79 26.82 -11.59 14.43
C SER A 79 26.78 -10.61 15.61
N ILE A 80 25.84 -9.66 15.53
CA ILE A 80 25.54 -8.77 16.64
C ILE A 80 24.27 -9.31 17.29
N THR A 81 24.38 -9.79 18.53
CA THR A 81 23.25 -10.29 19.30
C THR A 81 23.01 -9.39 20.51
N GLY A 82 21.75 -9.25 20.94
CA GLY A 82 21.40 -8.44 22.12
C GLY A 82 21.25 -6.94 21.86
N ILE A 83 21.21 -6.49 20.59
CA ILE A 83 20.73 -5.14 20.29
C ILE A 83 19.23 -5.16 20.44
N THR A 84 18.71 -4.39 21.39
CA THR A 84 17.26 -4.33 21.68
C THR A 84 16.52 -3.62 20.56
N ASP A 85 17.04 -2.48 20.11
CA ASP A 85 16.50 -1.75 18.96
C ASP A 85 17.61 -0.93 18.28
N LEU A 86 17.73 -1.04 16.97
CA LEU A 86 18.43 -0.08 16.14
C LEU A 86 17.43 0.99 15.70
N ALA A 87 17.70 2.26 16.01
CA ALA A 87 16.78 3.34 15.68
C ALA A 87 16.55 3.42 14.16
N VAL A 88 15.35 3.87 13.75
CA VAL A 88 15.00 4.02 12.32
C VAL A 88 15.96 4.98 11.60
N ALA A 89 16.42 6.02 12.28
CA ALA A 89 17.40 6.98 11.76
C ALA A 89 18.76 6.33 11.40
N ASP A 90 19.08 5.20 12.04
CA ASP A 90 20.31 4.45 11.83
C ASP A 90 20.13 3.21 10.92
N GLY A 91 18.99 3.14 10.22
CA GLY A 91 18.65 2.05 9.30
C GLY A 91 18.01 0.84 9.98
N GLY A 92 17.61 0.94 11.24
CA GLY A 92 16.86 -0.09 11.95
C GLY A 92 15.36 -0.04 11.65
N THR A 93 14.63 -1.07 12.11
CA THR A 93 13.17 -1.12 12.00
C THR A 93 12.49 -0.34 13.12
N GLY A 94 13.21 -0.02 14.22
CA GLY A 94 12.67 0.60 15.43
C GLY A 94 11.67 -0.28 16.19
N ALA A 95 11.63 -1.58 15.88
CA ALA A 95 10.73 -2.52 16.54
C ALA A 95 11.45 -3.85 16.78
N SER A 96 11.25 -4.42 17.97
CA SER A 96 11.85 -5.68 18.40
C SER A 96 11.17 -6.91 17.81
N THR A 97 9.92 -6.76 17.37
CA THR A 97 9.13 -7.85 16.77
C THR A 97 8.25 -7.29 15.65
N LEU A 98 8.39 -7.84 14.45
CA LEU A 98 7.59 -7.49 13.29
C LEU A 98 7.05 -8.76 12.65
N THR A 99 5.75 -8.81 12.38
CA THR A 99 5.07 -9.93 11.73
C THR A 99 4.27 -9.44 10.54
N GLY A 100 4.25 -10.23 9.46
CA GLY A 100 3.48 -9.91 8.24
C GLY A 100 4.17 -8.94 7.30
N VAL A 101 3.39 -8.24 6.50
CA VAL A 101 3.89 -7.21 5.57
C VAL A 101 4.23 -5.95 6.34
N LEU A 102 5.42 -5.41 6.11
CA LEU A 102 5.89 -4.21 6.81
C LEU A 102 5.42 -2.94 6.10
N LYS A 103 4.94 -1.99 6.89
CA LYS A 103 4.55 -0.66 6.44
C LYS A 103 5.54 0.37 6.97
N GLY A 104 6.12 1.15 6.05
CA GLY A 104 6.96 2.28 6.39
C GLY A 104 6.15 3.36 7.13
N ASN A 105 6.75 3.98 8.13
CA ASN A 105 6.09 5.00 8.97
C ASN A 105 6.96 6.27 9.10
N GLY A 106 7.54 6.72 7.99
CA GLY A 106 8.44 7.88 7.96
C GLY A 106 9.68 7.66 8.82
N ALA A 107 9.94 8.55 9.79
CA ALA A 107 11.03 8.46 10.75
C ALA A 107 10.67 7.63 12.01
N SER A 108 9.45 7.11 12.09
CA SER A 108 8.98 6.29 13.22
C SER A 108 9.21 4.80 12.94
N ALA A 109 9.08 3.95 13.97
CA ALA A 109 9.20 2.50 13.84
C ALA A 109 8.28 1.94 12.75
N PHE A 110 8.76 0.94 12.03
CA PHE A 110 7.94 0.19 11.09
C PHE A 110 6.78 -0.49 11.82
N THR A 111 5.63 -0.56 11.16
CA THR A 111 4.45 -1.24 11.67
C THR A 111 4.04 -2.38 10.76
N ALA A 112 3.25 -3.32 11.28
CA ALA A 112 2.60 -4.31 10.43
C ALA A 112 1.54 -3.63 9.56
N ALA A 113 1.54 -3.93 8.26
CA ALA A 113 0.50 -3.50 7.34
C ALA A 113 -0.79 -4.30 7.59
N THR A 114 -1.93 -3.62 7.47
CA THR A 114 -3.26 -4.21 7.68
C THR A 114 -3.86 -4.67 6.35
N ALA A 115 -4.25 -5.93 6.28
CA ALA A 115 -4.95 -6.49 5.13
C ALA A 115 -6.28 -5.75 4.88
N GLY A 116 -6.59 -5.47 3.63
CA GLY A 116 -7.80 -4.73 3.23
C GLY A 116 -7.70 -3.21 3.36
N THR A 117 -6.68 -2.69 4.08
CA THR A 117 -6.42 -1.25 4.23
C THR A 117 -5.14 -0.84 3.53
N ASP A 118 -4.03 -1.53 3.85
CA ASP A 118 -2.71 -1.19 3.32
C ASP A 118 -2.35 -2.05 2.10
N TYR A 119 -2.91 -3.25 1.99
CA TYR A 119 -2.73 -4.15 0.84
C TYR A 119 -3.91 -5.08 0.65
N VAL A 120 -4.09 -5.57 -0.57
CA VAL A 120 -5.07 -6.61 -0.89
C VAL A 120 -4.48 -7.96 -0.54
N ALA A 121 -5.06 -8.62 0.48
CA ALA A 121 -4.63 -9.97 0.87
C ALA A 121 -5.41 -11.03 0.10
N PRO A 122 -4.77 -12.14 -0.32
CA PRO A 122 -5.48 -13.31 -0.83
C PRO A 122 -6.49 -13.81 0.21
N ALA A 123 -7.66 -14.22 -0.23
CA ALA A 123 -8.76 -14.73 0.59
C ALA A 123 -9.40 -13.73 1.57
N THR A 124 -9.13 -12.43 1.46
CA THR A 124 -9.81 -11.39 2.22
C THR A 124 -10.66 -10.53 1.28
N ALA A 125 -11.94 -10.35 1.59
CA ALA A 125 -12.79 -9.43 0.82
C ALA A 125 -12.28 -8.00 1.01
N THR A 126 -12.00 -7.32 -0.10
CA THR A 126 -11.53 -5.94 -0.10
C THR A 126 -12.50 -5.08 -0.89
N THR A 127 -13.00 -4.02 -0.26
CA THR A 127 -13.87 -3.03 -0.91
C THR A 127 -13.02 -1.86 -1.39
N PHE A 128 -13.04 -1.60 -2.69
CA PHE A 128 -12.43 -0.41 -3.29
C PHE A 128 -13.50 0.68 -3.39
N THR A 129 -13.29 1.79 -2.73
CA THR A 129 -14.22 2.93 -2.75
C THR A 129 -13.90 3.95 -3.84
N ALA A 130 -12.75 3.82 -4.49
CA ALA A 130 -12.32 4.63 -5.62
C ALA A 130 -12.34 3.83 -6.92
N LEU A 131 -12.42 4.51 -8.06
CA LEU A 131 -12.29 3.90 -9.38
C LEU A 131 -10.97 3.12 -9.48
N GLN A 132 -11.06 1.85 -9.84
CA GLN A 132 -9.92 1.00 -10.13
C GLN A 132 -9.78 0.84 -11.65
N THR A 133 -8.61 1.22 -12.18
CA THR A 133 -8.32 1.06 -13.61
C THR A 133 -7.42 -0.15 -13.79
N PHE A 134 -7.91 -1.16 -14.53
CA PHE A 134 -7.15 -2.35 -14.87
C PHE A 134 -6.66 -2.24 -16.31
N ASN A 135 -5.51 -1.59 -16.50
CA ASN A 135 -4.86 -1.49 -17.81
C ASN A 135 -3.80 -2.58 -17.95
N GLY A 136 -4.04 -3.52 -18.86
CA GLY A 136 -3.02 -4.48 -19.26
C GLY A 136 -1.94 -3.83 -20.14
N THR A 137 -0.78 -4.46 -20.23
CA THR A 137 0.30 -4.07 -21.17
C THR A 137 0.09 -4.62 -22.58
N SER A 138 -0.99 -5.40 -22.80
CA SER A 138 -1.39 -5.97 -24.10
C SER A 138 -2.74 -5.41 -24.54
N ALA A 139 -3.15 -5.68 -25.78
CA ALA A 139 -4.41 -5.21 -26.35
C ALA A 139 -5.68 -5.77 -25.69
N LEU A 140 -5.53 -6.69 -24.72
CA LEU A 140 -6.62 -7.24 -23.93
C LEU A 140 -6.54 -6.73 -22.48
N GLY A 141 -7.68 -6.32 -21.93
CA GLY A 141 -7.80 -5.96 -20.52
C GLY A 141 -7.34 -7.09 -19.58
N ALA A 142 -6.71 -6.73 -18.48
CA ALA A 142 -6.12 -7.68 -17.53
C ALA A 142 -7.15 -8.34 -16.59
N LEU A 143 -8.43 -8.02 -16.70
CA LEU A 143 -9.48 -8.54 -15.81
C LEU A 143 -10.18 -9.75 -16.45
N LYS A 144 -9.96 -10.95 -15.88
CA LYS A 144 -10.71 -12.15 -16.23
C LYS A 144 -11.65 -12.50 -15.08
N THR A 145 -12.96 -12.44 -15.32
CA THR A 145 -14.00 -12.78 -14.34
C THR A 145 -14.82 -13.98 -14.84
N ILE A 146 -15.29 -14.83 -13.91
CA ILE A 146 -16.23 -15.91 -14.22
C ILE A 146 -17.64 -15.33 -14.35
N ASN A 147 -18.00 -14.41 -13.45
CA ASN A 147 -19.27 -13.71 -13.45
C ASN A 147 -19.11 -12.36 -12.73
N ILE A 148 -19.92 -11.39 -13.10
CA ILE A 148 -20.00 -10.09 -12.45
C ILE A 148 -21.40 -9.94 -11.91
N ASN A 149 -21.52 -9.66 -10.60
CA ASN A 149 -22.81 -9.30 -10.00
C ASN A 149 -23.06 -7.80 -10.24
N GLU A 150 -23.98 -7.50 -11.14
CA GLU A 150 -24.41 -6.14 -11.44
C GLU A 150 -25.55 -5.71 -10.53
N PRO A 151 -25.50 -4.50 -9.92
CA PRO A 151 -26.58 -4.01 -9.09
C PRO A 151 -27.85 -3.82 -9.90
N ALA A 152 -28.97 -4.32 -9.39
CA ALA A 152 -30.29 -4.06 -9.91
C ALA A 152 -31.14 -3.27 -8.90
N THR A 153 -31.80 -2.20 -9.36
CA THR A 153 -32.79 -1.50 -8.56
C THR A 153 -34.18 -2.00 -8.93
N ILE A 154 -34.90 -2.47 -7.91
CA ILE A 154 -36.30 -2.93 -8.06
C ILE A 154 -37.20 -1.82 -7.50
N SER A 155 -38.15 -1.34 -8.31
CA SER A 155 -39.08 -0.28 -7.95
C SER A 155 -40.53 -0.77 -8.09
N ALA A 156 -41.36 -0.54 -7.07
CA ALA A 156 -42.76 -0.78 -7.08
C ALA A 156 -43.59 0.36 -7.74
N THR A 157 -42.92 1.27 -8.44
CA THR A 157 -43.56 2.37 -9.17
C THR A 157 -43.99 1.91 -10.55
N ALA A 158 -45.14 2.40 -11.04
CA ALA A 158 -45.58 2.16 -12.41
C ALA A 158 -44.77 2.97 -13.42
N SER A 159 -44.41 2.37 -14.54
CA SER A 159 -43.74 3.09 -15.63
C SER A 159 -44.69 4.08 -16.28
N THR A 160 -44.35 5.37 -16.27
CA THR A 160 -45.05 6.47 -16.92
C THR A 160 -44.23 7.74 -16.96
N GLY A 161 -44.49 8.66 -17.84
CA GLY A 161 -43.78 9.94 -17.92
C GLY A 161 -42.27 9.81 -18.14
N THR A 162 -41.50 10.67 -17.52
CA THR A 162 -40.03 10.57 -17.60
C THR A 162 -39.46 9.79 -16.42
N ILE A 163 -38.76 8.70 -16.70
CA ILE A 163 -38.08 7.84 -15.75
C ILE A 163 -36.58 8.15 -15.82
N ASN A 164 -36.04 8.63 -14.72
CA ASN A 164 -34.60 8.86 -14.63
C ASN A 164 -33.88 7.55 -14.32
N PHE A 165 -32.93 7.21 -15.17
CA PHE A 165 -32.04 6.07 -15.00
C PHE A 165 -30.64 6.57 -14.54
N ASP A 166 -30.39 6.42 -13.26
CA ASP A 166 -29.12 6.86 -12.63
C ASP A 166 -28.06 5.76 -12.74
N VAL A 167 -27.17 5.85 -13.74
CA VAL A 167 -26.23 4.76 -14.09
C VAL A 167 -25.17 4.50 -13.03
N THR A 168 -24.94 5.43 -12.10
CA THR A 168 -24.03 5.21 -10.96
C THR A 168 -24.65 4.40 -9.82
N THR A 169 -25.96 4.13 -9.90
CA THR A 169 -26.70 3.38 -8.87
C THR A 169 -26.93 1.94 -9.29
N GLN A 170 -27.23 1.70 -10.56
CA GLN A 170 -27.58 0.38 -11.11
C GLN A 170 -27.24 0.27 -12.59
N SER A 171 -27.00 -0.97 -13.04
CA SER A 171 -26.98 -1.34 -14.46
C SER A 171 -28.35 -1.85 -14.94
N VAL A 172 -29.18 -2.33 -14.00
CA VAL A 172 -30.53 -2.84 -14.26
C VAL A 172 -31.54 -2.08 -13.40
N LEU A 173 -32.60 -1.54 -14.03
CA LEU A 173 -33.72 -0.91 -13.34
C LEU A 173 -34.99 -1.65 -13.68
N TYR A 174 -35.67 -2.23 -12.69
CA TYR A 174 -36.86 -3.02 -12.87
C TYR A 174 -38.07 -2.38 -12.17
N TYR A 175 -39.07 -2.00 -12.96
CA TYR A 175 -40.37 -1.51 -12.48
C TYR A 175 -41.39 -2.66 -12.46
N THR A 176 -41.74 -3.11 -11.23
CA THR A 176 -42.56 -4.30 -11.00
C THR A 176 -44.07 -4.03 -11.05
N THR A 177 -44.51 -2.77 -10.92
CA THR A 177 -45.91 -2.39 -11.01
C THR A 177 -46.27 -2.18 -12.48
N ASN A 178 -47.49 -2.59 -12.86
CA ASN A 178 -48.02 -2.40 -14.22
C ASN A 178 -47.84 -0.96 -14.68
N ALA A 179 -47.28 -0.79 -15.85
CA ALA A 179 -47.16 0.53 -16.48
C ALA A 179 -48.55 1.21 -16.63
N SER A 180 -48.58 2.50 -16.43
CA SER A 180 -49.80 3.32 -16.52
C SER A 180 -49.78 4.30 -17.69
N GLY A 181 -48.70 4.37 -18.46
CA GLY A 181 -48.56 5.19 -19.65
C GLY A 181 -47.27 4.89 -20.39
N ASN A 182 -47.17 5.36 -21.65
CA ASN A 182 -45.90 5.36 -22.34
C ASN A 182 -44.90 6.26 -21.60
N PHE A 183 -43.64 5.91 -21.66
CA PHE A 183 -42.61 6.57 -20.84
C PHE A 183 -41.37 6.95 -21.65
N THR A 184 -40.67 7.91 -21.13
CA THR A 184 -39.36 8.35 -21.62
C THR A 184 -38.27 7.85 -20.64
N LEU A 185 -37.21 7.22 -21.12
CA LEU A 185 -36.04 6.92 -20.32
C LEU A 185 -35.02 8.06 -20.45
N ASN A 186 -34.67 8.66 -19.33
CA ASN A 186 -33.65 9.70 -19.24
C ASN A 186 -32.43 9.17 -18.54
N PHE A 187 -31.36 8.92 -19.30
CA PHE A 187 -30.07 8.42 -18.77
C PHE A 187 -29.24 9.59 -18.25
N ARG A 188 -28.78 9.47 -17.01
CA ARG A 188 -27.90 10.43 -16.35
C ARG A 188 -26.96 9.70 -15.37
N ALA A 189 -25.85 10.33 -14.94
CA ALA A 189 -25.00 9.73 -13.92
C ALA A 189 -25.76 9.61 -12.59
N SER A 190 -26.33 10.73 -12.10
CA SER A 190 -27.15 10.81 -10.89
C SER A 190 -28.05 12.05 -10.95
N SER A 191 -28.83 12.31 -9.88
CA SER A 191 -29.65 13.53 -9.79
C SER A 191 -28.83 14.84 -9.84
N GLY A 192 -27.57 14.82 -9.44
CA GLY A 192 -26.68 15.99 -9.40
C GLY A 192 -25.53 15.96 -10.41
N THR A 193 -25.40 14.88 -11.19
CA THR A 193 -24.28 14.72 -12.13
C THR A 193 -24.77 14.24 -13.47
N SER A 194 -24.32 14.88 -14.55
CA SER A 194 -24.66 14.51 -15.91
C SER A 194 -23.89 13.28 -16.38
N LEU A 195 -24.47 12.49 -17.29
CA LEU A 195 -23.77 11.41 -17.98
C LEU A 195 -22.61 11.97 -18.82
N ASN A 196 -22.79 13.19 -19.36
CA ASN A 196 -21.75 13.89 -20.10
C ASN A 196 -20.50 14.18 -19.23
N THR A 197 -20.67 14.44 -17.94
CA THR A 197 -19.55 14.66 -17.02
C THR A 197 -18.90 13.33 -16.60
N LEU A 198 -19.71 12.27 -16.43
CA LEU A 198 -19.22 10.97 -15.96
C LEU A 198 -18.35 10.26 -17.00
N LEU A 199 -18.80 10.21 -18.26
CA LEU A 199 -18.13 9.48 -19.34
C LEU A 199 -17.13 10.36 -20.07
N ALA A 200 -15.99 9.80 -20.46
CA ALA A 200 -15.08 10.41 -21.44
C ALA A 200 -15.57 10.11 -22.87
N THR A 201 -15.12 10.91 -23.84
CA THR A 201 -15.37 10.60 -25.25
C THR A 201 -14.69 9.28 -25.61
N GLY A 202 -15.46 8.35 -26.18
CA GLY A 202 -15.03 6.99 -26.47
C GLY A 202 -15.47 5.95 -25.44
N ASP A 203 -15.96 6.37 -24.27
CA ASP A 203 -16.52 5.45 -23.28
C ASP A 203 -17.90 4.96 -23.72
N SER A 204 -18.25 3.74 -23.28
CA SER A 204 -19.56 3.14 -23.48
C SER A 204 -20.02 2.41 -22.23
N ILE A 205 -21.34 2.40 -22.02
CA ILE A 205 -22.00 1.65 -20.96
C ILE A 205 -23.17 0.84 -21.52
N CYS A 206 -23.48 -0.27 -20.86
CA CYS A 206 -24.64 -1.11 -21.15
C CYS A 206 -25.59 -1.07 -19.96
N VAL A 207 -26.89 -0.83 -20.20
CA VAL A 207 -27.91 -0.80 -19.16
C VAL A 207 -29.19 -1.44 -19.64
N SER A 208 -30.00 -1.95 -18.71
CA SER A 208 -31.25 -2.61 -18.99
C SER A 208 -32.38 -2.03 -18.15
N PHE A 209 -33.52 -1.72 -18.79
CA PHE A 209 -34.73 -1.33 -18.13
C PHE A 209 -35.81 -2.41 -18.34
N LEU A 210 -36.39 -2.88 -17.24
CA LEU A 210 -37.47 -3.88 -17.25
C LEU A 210 -38.79 -3.19 -16.85
N CYS A 211 -39.80 -3.35 -17.69
CA CYS A 211 -41.12 -2.77 -17.51
C CYS A 211 -42.16 -3.88 -17.40
N THR A 212 -42.89 -3.92 -16.29
CA THR A 212 -44.08 -4.78 -16.16
C THR A 212 -45.30 -4.09 -16.81
N ASN A 213 -45.98 -4.77 -17.70
CA ASN A 213 -47.20 -4.31 -18.32
C ASN A 213 -48.40 -5.11 -17.79
N GLY A 214 -49.52 -4.41 -17.57
CA GLY A 214 -50.81 -5.01 -17.33
C GLY A 214 -51.56 -5.33 -18.66
N ALA A 215 -52.89 -5.33 -18.62
CA ALA A 215 -53.74 -5.60 -19.81
C ALA A 215 -53.49 -4.59 -20.96
N THR A 216 -53.04 -3.37 -20.64
CA THR A 216 -52.64 -2.37 -21.64
C THR A 216 -51.14 -2.40 -21.80
N ALA A 217 -50.65 -2.53 -23.04
CA ALA A 217 -49.25 -2.64 -23.39
C ALA A 217 -48.64 -1.24 -23.62
N TYR A 218 -48.03 -0.67 -22.57
CA TYR A 218 -47.25 0.57 -22.66
C TYR A 218 -45.78 0.26 -23.01
N TYR A 219 -45.06 1.27 -23.51
CA TYR A 219 -43.70 1.08 -23.98
C TYR A 219 -42.82 2.34 -23.80
N ASN A 220 -41.51 2.20 -23.91
CA ASN A 220 -40.58 3.32 -23.98
C ASN A 220 -40.77 4.04 -25.33
N SER A 221 -41.35 5.24 -25.31
CA SER A 221 -41.68 6.02 -26.50
C SER A 221 -40.58 7.05 -26.87
N ALA A 222 -39.69 7.38 -25.94
CA ALA A 222 -38.62 8.35 -26.16
C ALA A 222 -37.42 8.06 -25.26
N VAL A 223 -36.26 8.55 -25.68
CA VAL A 223 -35.01 8.46 -24.94
C VAL A 223 -34.38 9.83 -24.78
N GLN A 224 -33.88 10.11 -23.62
CA GLN A 224 -33.11 11.31 -23.28
C GLN A 224 -31.78 10.95 -22.64
N VAL A 225 -30.81 11.82 -22.80
CA VAL A 225 -29.55 11.84 -22.03
C VAL A 225 -29.44 13.21 -21.40
N ASP A 226 -29.27 13.25 -20.07
CA ASP A 226 -29.19 14.51 -19.30
C ASP A 226 -30.34 15.48 -19.60
N GLY A 227 -31.57 14.95 -19.81
CA GLY A 227 -32.77 15.72 -20.15
C GLY A 227 -32.87 16.14 -21.61
N SER A 228 -31.87 15.90 -22.43
CA SER A 228 -31.86 16.21 -23.87
C SER A 228 -32.32 15.01 -24.69
N SER A 229 -33.25 15.20 -25.63
CA SER A 229 -33.75 14.12 -26.48
C SER A 229 -32.68 13.57 -27.41
N VAL A 230 -32.57 12.26 -27.47
CA VAL A 230 -31.68 11.53 -28.37
C VAL A 230 -32.50 10.51 -29.15
N THR A 231 -32.31 10.45 -30.47
CA THR A 231 -32.91 9.42 -31.30
C THR A 231 -32.03 8.17 -31.31
N PRO A 232 -32.49 7.05 -30.70
CA PRO A 232 -31.72 5.81 -30.71
C PRO A 232 -31.66 5.16 -32.10
N LYS A 233 -30.69 4.28 -32.27
CA LYS A 233 -30.65 3.30 -33.38
C LYS A 233 -31.28 2.01 -32.88
N TYR A 234 -32.41 1.67 -33.46
CA TYR A 234 -33.20 0.51 -33.06
C TYR A 234 -32.68 -0.77 -33.71
N GLN A 235 -32.72 -1.88 -32.99
CA GLN A 235 -32.45 -3.20 -33.54
C GLN A 235 -33.45 -3.49 -34.69
N GLY A 236 -32.97 -3.95 -35.84
CA GLY A 236 -33.79 -4.16 -37.03
C GLY A 236 -34.16 -2.88 -37.77
N GLY A 237 -33.69 -1.70 -37.35
CA GLY A 237 -33.84 -0.43 -38.07
C GLY A 237 -35.19 0.25 -37.88
N THR A 238 -36.14 -0.35 -37.15
CA THR A 238 -37.47 0.19 -36.94
C THR A 238 -37.75 0.40 -35.45
N ALA A 239 -38.25 1.59 -35.10
CA ALA A 239 -38.68 1.88 -33.73
C ALA A 239 -39.86 0.98 -33.35
N TRP A 240 -39.86 0.52 -32.08
CA TRP A 240 -41.02 -0.19 -31.54
C TRP A 240 -42.22 0.76 -31.37
N THR A 241 -43.41 0.22 -31.49
CA THR A 241 -44.66 1.00 -31.42
C THR A 241 -45.61 0.52 -30.32
N SER A 242 -45.25 -0.57 -29.65
CA SER A 242 -46.04 -1.14 -28.54
C SER A 242 -45.17 -1.98 -27.61
N GLY A 243 -45.63 -2.12 -26.37
CA GLY A 243 -45.19 -3.16 -25.46
C GLY A 243 -45.87 -4.51 -25.72
N ASN A 244 -45.75 -5.42 -24.73
CA ASN A 244 -46.51 -6.67 -24.69
C ASN A 244 -47.42 -6.67 -23.46
N ALA A 245 -48.72 -6.97 -23.66
CA ALA A 245 -49.71 -6.95 -22.57
C ALA A 245 -49.49 -8.13 -21.61
N SER A 246 -49.77 -7.89 -20.31
CA SER A 246 -49.68 -8.89 -19.23
C SER A 246 -48.34 -9.61 -19.17
N SER A 247 -47.24 -8.87 -19.36
CA SER A 247 -45.88 -9.42 -19.47
C SER A 247 -44.83 -8.46 -18.95
N ILE A 248 -43.57 -8.86 -19.10
CA ILE A 248 -42.44 -8.00 -18.83
C ILE A 248 -41.71 -7.72 -20.15
N ASP A 249 -41.52 -6.44 -20.44
CA ASP A 249 -40.67 -6.01 -21.55
C ASP A 249 -39.34 -5.55 -21.05
N THR A 250 -38.26 -5.99 -21.70
CA THR A 250 -36.90 -5.54 -21.43
C THR A 250 -36.41 -4.62 -22.53
N TYR A 251 -35.89 -3.48 -22.15
CA TYR A 251 -35.28 -2.49 -23.02
C TYR A 251 -33.78 -2.45 -22.71
N ASN A 252 -32.92 -2.85 -23.68
CA ASN A 252 -31.49 -2.85 -23.52
C ASN A 252 -30.87 -1.70 -24.30
N PHE A 253 -29.92 -1.02 -23.70
CA PHE A 253 -29.26 0.13 -24.28
C PHE A 253 -27.76 -0.02 -24.21
N VAL A 254 -27.07 0.26 -25.32
CA VAL A 254 -25.65 0.53 -25.38
C VAL A 254 -25.51 2.02 -25.67
N ILE A 255 -24.93 2.75 -24.74
CA ILE A 255 -24.78 4.21 -24.79
C ILE A 255 -23.29 4.51 -24.97
N VAL A 256 -22.94 5.10 -26.09
CA VAL A 256 -21.57 5.48 -26.45
C VAL A 256 -21.46 7.00 -26.45
N LYS A 257 -20.53 7.57 -25.69
CA LYS A 257 -20.24 9.00 -25.77
C LYS A 257 -19.30 9.28 -26.94
N THR A 258 -19.81 10.01 -27.95
CA THR A 258 -19.09 10.31 -29.18
C THR A 258 -18.47 11.71 -29.22
N GLY A 259 -18.82 12.57 -28.25
CA GLY A 259 -18.29 13.93 -28.12
C GLY A 259 -18.87 14.66 -26.93
N SER A 260 -18.61 15.95 -26.80
CA SER A 260 -19.19 16.77 -25.74
C SER A 260 -20.72 16.84 -25.92
N ALA A 261 -21.48 16.37 -24.91
CA ALA A 261 -22.93 16.22 -24.92
C ALA A 261 -23.48 15.47 -26.15
N ALA A 262 -22.65 14.65 -26.82
CA ALA A 262 -23.04 13.87 -27.99
C ALA A 262 -22.96 12.37 -27.69
N PHE A 263 -24.08 11.67 -27.95
CA PHE A 263 -24.23 10.24 -27.65
C PHE A 263 -24.82 9.49 -28.84
N THR A 264 -24.29 8.30 -29.09
CA THR A 264 -24.94 7.30 -29.95
C THR A 264 -25.54 6.22 -29.07
N ILE A 265 -26.82 5.94 -29.23
CA ILE A 265 -27.56 4.95 -28.47
C ILE A 265 -28.00 3.84 -29.39
N LEU A 266 -27.61 2.61 -29.10
CA LEU A 266 -28.14 1.39 -29.73
C LEU A 266 -29.12 0.77 -28.75
N THR A 267 -30.30 0.33 -29.23
CA THR A 267 -31.32 -0.21 -28.34
C THR A 267 -32.11 -1.35 -28.96
N SER A 268 -32.55 -2.25 -28.07
CA SER A 268 -33.45 -3.35 -28.42
C SER A 268 -34.59 -3.47 -27.41
N GLN A 269 -35.75 -3.93 -27.85
CA GLN A 269 -36.87 -4.37 -27.00
C GLN A 269 -37.02 -5.88 -27.12
N THR A 270 -37.09 -6.57 -25.98
CA THR A 270 -37.45 -7.99 -25.91
C THR A 270 -38.72 -8.13 -25.08
N LYS A 271 -39.70 -8.82 -25.60
CA LYS A 271 -41.01 -9.05 -24.99
C LYS A 271 -41.05 -10.44 -24.41
N PHE A 272 -41.26 -10.56 -23.11
CA PHE A 272 -41.38 -11.82 -22.38
C PHE A 272 -42.83 -12.01 -21.95
N ALA A 273 -43.42 -13.17 -22.27
CA ALA A 273 -44.80 -13.54 -21.94
C ALA A 273 -44.80 -14.65 -20.85
#